data_4e7079998da5c082834ddc1b5770135c
#
_entry.id   4e7079998da5c082834ddc1b5770135c
#
_cell.length_a   1.000
_cell.length_b   1.000
_cell.length_c   1.000
_cell.angle_alpha   90.00
_cell.angle_beta   90.00
_cell.angle_gamma   90.00
#
_symmetry.space_group_name_H-M   'P 1'
#
loop_
_entity.id
_entity.type
_entity.pdbx_description
1 polymer ?
#
loop_
_entity_poly.entity_id
_entity_poly.type
_entity_poly.pdbx_seq_one_letter_code
_entity_poly.pdbx_strand_id
1 'polypeptide(L)'
;MFVLTYLFVIIPILLIAGVAIAIRRQAKVTRSYSLEEQAEDARVYAESTKVMEATVAEALAEKARDPRLVSMTNEDLVYEVLRECYDPEIPLNVVDLGLIYEVRAATDSVDIKMSVTSPACPSGSVIAEDIKHKLADAGFPNPKVQIVMEPAWSPQRISEAGRKTLGI
;
A
#
# COMPACT_ATOMS: atom_id res chain seq x y z
N MET A 1 38.49 74.19 2.72
CA MET A 1 38.26 73.15 3.75
C MET A 1 36.95 72.37 3.55
N PHE A 2 35.94 72.94 2.97
CA PHE A 2 34.62 72.27 2.75
C PHE A 2 34.57 71.25 1.61
N VAL A 3 35.43 71.35 0.59
CA VAL A 3 35.43 70.42 -0.57
C VAL A 3 35.97 69.02 -0.21
N LEU A 4 36.93 68.95 0.72
CA LEU A 4 37.53 67.69 1.17
C LEU A 4 36.54 66.85 2.01
N THR A 5 35.72 67.50 2.83
CA THR A 5 34.67 66.86 3.63
C THR A 5 33.56 66.31 2.74
N TYR A 6 33.26 66.94 1.62
CA TYR A 6 32.26 66.46 0.65
C TYR A 6 32.72 65.16 -0.02
N LEU A 7 34.00 65.08 -0.41
CA LEU A 7 34.58 63.94 -1.07
C LEU A 7 34.68 62.70 -0.12
N PHE A 8 35.07 62.91 1.12
CA PHE A 8 35.31 61.80 2.04
C PHE A 8 34.04 61.28 2.75
N VAL A 9 32.97 62.04 2.81
CA VAL A 9 31.73 61.62 3.52
C VAL A 9 30.61 61.28 2.54
N ILE A 10 30.38 62.07 1.52
CA ILE A 10 29.21 61.87 0.64
C ILE A 10 29.41 60.77 -0.41
N ILE A 11 30.63 60.65 -0.94
CA ILE A 11 30.93 59.61 -1.92
C ILE A 11 30.75 58.16 -1.31
N PRO A 12 31.29 57.85 -0.11
CA PRO A 12 31.06 56.58 0.53
C PRO A 12 29.58 56.30 0.84
N ILE A 13 28.83 57.33 1.25
CA ILE A 13 27.39 57.18 1.54
C ILE A 13 26.62 56.83 0.26
N LEU A 14 26.92 57.46 -0.87
CA LEU A 14 26.28 57.15 -2.17
C LEU A 14 26.68 55.77 -2.69
N LEU A 15 27.91 55.32 -2.46
CA LEU A 15 28.36 53.97 -2.79
C LEU A 15 27.65 52.92 -1.95
N ILE A 16 27.53 53.15 -0.64
CA ILE A 16 26.82 52.23 0.27
C ILE A 16 25.31 52.13 -0.13
N ALA A 17 24.71 53.28 -0.43
CA ALA A 17 23.31 53.32 -0.88
C ALA A 17 23.11 52.57 -2.21
N GLY A 18 24.03 52.74 -3.16
CA GLY A 18 24.03 52.05 -4.45
C GLY A 18 24.17 50.56 -4.28
N VAL A 19 25.10 50.10 -3.44
CA VAL A 19 25.27 48.66 -3.09
C VAL A 19 24.03 48.11 -2.42
N ALA A 20 23.42 48.83 -1.46
CA ALA A 20 22.20 48.40 -0.79
C ALA A 20 21.01 48.24 -1.76
N ILE A 21 20.89 49.17 -2.73
CA ILE A 21 19.89 49.09 -3.77
C ILE A 21 20.11 47.86 -4.71
N ALA A 22 21.38 47.62 -5.07
CA ALA A 22 21.76 46.48 -5.88
C ALA A 22 21.45 45.14 -5.18
N ILE A 23 21.78 45.02 -3.87
CA ILE A 23 21.47 43.84 -3.07
C ILE A 23 19.95 43.62 -2.95
N ARG A 24 19.17 44.66 -2.75
CA ARG A 24 17.70 44.59 -2.68
C ARG A 24 17.11 44.17 -4.03
N ARG A 25 17.65 44.67 -5.14
CA ARG A 25 17.21 44.23 -6.47
C ARG A 25 17.53 42.75 -6.73
N GLN A 26 18.74 42.32 -6.39
CA GLN A 26 19.17 40.93 -6.52
C GLN A 26 18.31 39.98 -5.65
N ALA A 27 18.05 40.33 -4.38
CA ALA A 27 17.20 39.58 -3.50
C ALA A 27 15.75 39.46 -4.02
N LYS A 28 15.22 40.51 -4.67
CA LYS A 28 13.88 40.47 -5.26
C LYS A 28 13.83 39.54 -6.47
N VAL A 29 14.85 39.55 -7.31
CA VAL A 29 14.97 38.67 -8.50
C VAL A 29 15.11 37.21 -8.05
N THR A 30 15.99 36.90 -7.09
CA THR A 30 16.17 35.54 -6.55
C THR A 30 14.88 35.01 -5.92
N ARG A 31 14.11 35.86 -5.23
CA ARG A 31 12.84 35.49 -4.63
C ARG A 31 11.75 35.21 -5.67
N SER A 32 11.73 35.95 -6.79
CA SER A 32 10.78 35.69 -7.88
C SER A 32 11.09 34.37 -8.61
N TYR A 33 12.38 34.08 -8.87
CA TYR A 33 12.79 32.80 -9.45
C TYR A 33 12.40 31.60 -8.55
N SER A 34 12.64 31.69 -7.24
CA SER A 34 12.26 30.62 -6.32
C SER A 34 10.74 30.39 -6.24
N LEU A 35 9.93 31.43 -6.38
CA LEU A 35 8.47 31.31 -6.39
C LEU A 35 7.93 30.73 -7.70
N GLU A 36 8.56 31.08 -8.82
CA GLU A 36 8.21 30.51 -10.14
C GLU A 36 8.60 29.03 -10.21
N GLU A 37 9.78 28.67 -9.71
CA GLU A 37 10.25 27.27 -9.63
C GLU A 37 9.31 26.42 -8.75
N GLN A 38 8.94 26.90 -7.57
CA GLN A 38 7.98 26.22 -6.71
C GLN A 38 6.58 26.07 -7.33
N ALA A 39 6.15 27.06 -8.11
CA ALA A 39 4.88 27.01 -8.81
C ALA A 39 4.90 26.01 -9.99
N GLU A 40 6.03 25.89 -10.68
CA GLU A 40 6.26 24.92 -11.74
C GLU A 40 6.26 23.49 -11.17
N ASP A 41 7.03 23.25 -10.10
CA ASP A 41 7.07 21.96 -9.40
C ASP A 41 5.69 21.54 -8.88
N ALA A 42 4.93 22.47 -8.32
CA ALA A 42 3.56 22.21 -7.87
C ALA A 42 2.61 21.84 -9.02
N ARG A 43 2.78 22.46 -10.20
CA ARG A 43 2.00 22.12 -11.40
C ARG A 43 2.36 20.73 -11.92
N VAL A 44 3.65 20.41 -12.01
CA VAL A 44 4.13 19.09 -12.45
C VAL A 44 3.65 18.00 -11.50
N TYR A 45 3.69 18.26 -10.19
CA TYR A 45 3.17 17.32 -9.19
C TYR A 45 1.66 17.12 -9.32
N ALA A 46 0.89 18.20 -9.48
CA ALA A 46 -0.56 18.12 -9.65
C ALA A 46 -0.96 17.37 -10.94
N GLU A 47 -0.25 17.62 -12.04
CA GLU A 47 -0.48 16.93 -13.31
C GLU A 47 -0.13 15.43 -13.21
N SER A 48 1.00 15.08 -12.57
CA SER A 48 1.40 13.69 -12.36
C SER A 48 0.40 12.94 -11.47
N THR A 49 -0.11 13.60 -10.42
CA THR A 49 -1.15 13.03 -9.55
C THR A 49 -2.43 12.75 -10.32
N LYS A 50 -2.87 13.69 -11.15
CA LYS A 50 -4.07 13.54 -11.97
C LYS A 50 -3.95 12.41 -12.99
N VAL A 51 -2.78 12.28 -13.63
CA VAL A 51 -2.50 11.16 -14.56
C VAL A 51 -2.53 9.84 -13.81
N MET A 52 -1.92 9.78 -12.63
CA MET A 52 -1.91 8.57 -11.80
C MET A 52 -3.33 8.18 -11.35
N GLU A 53 -4.13 9.13 -10.89
CA GLU A 53 -5.53 8.88 -10.52
C GLU A 53 -6.36 8.38 -11.71
N ALA A 54 -6.19 8.97 -12.90
CA ALA A 54 -6.87 8.52 -14.11
C ALA A 54 -6.46 7.09 -14.50
N THR A 55 -5.16 6.78 -14.44
CA THR A 55 -4.63 5.45 -14.75
C THR A 55 -5.15 4.39 -13.78
N VAL A 56 -5.18 4.71 -12.47
CA VAL A 56 -5.72 3.83 -11.45
C VAL A 56 -7.23 3.62 -11.64
N ALA A 57 -7.97 4.69 -11.93
CA ALA A 57 -9.41 4.60 -12.19
C ALA A 57 -9.72 3.74 -13.42
N GLU A 58 -8.93 3.86 -14.49
CA GLU A 58 -9.09 3.04 -15.69
C GLU A 58 -8.77 1.56 -15.43
N ALA A 59 -7.67 1.27 -14.71
CA ALA A 59 -7.30 -0.08 -14.32
C ALA A 59 -8.36 -0.74 -13.41
N LEU A 60 -8.94 0.03 -12.48
CA LEU A 60 -10.05 -0.44 -11.64
C LEU A 60 -11.32 -0.68 -12.45
N ALA A 61 -11.62 0.20 -13.42
CA ALA A 61 -12.78 0.03 -14.30
C ALA A 61 -12.63 -1.18 -15.23
N GLU A 62 -11.43 -1.46 -15.73
CA GLU A 62 -11.13 -2.64 -16.51
C GLU A 62 -11.26 -3.92 -15.67
N LYS A 63 -10.69 -3.92 -14.46
CA LYS A 63 -10.83 -5.03 -13.51
C LYS A 63 -12.30 -5.29 -13.14
N ALA A 64 -13.12 -4.23 -12.96
CA ALA A 64 -14.55 -4.35 -12.70
C ALA A 64 -15.36 -4.92 -13.89
N ARG A 65 -14.80 -4.91 -15.10
CA ARG A 65 -15.44 -5.51 -16.30
C ARG A 65 -15.13 -7.00 -16.47
N ASP A 66 -14.21 -7.57 -15.67
CA ASP A 66 -13.93 -9.01 -15.73
C ASP A 66 -15.22 -9.77 -15.30
N PRO A 67 -15.85 -10.56 -16.19
CA PRO A 67 -17.07 -11.28 -15.89
C PRO A 67 -16.94 -12.23 -14.70
N ARG A 68 -15.72 -12.67 -14.40
CA ARG A 68 -15.42 -13.55 -13.26
C ARG A 68 -15.58 -12.83 -11.93
N LEU A 69 -15.17 -11.54 -11.86
CA LEU A 69 -15.30 -10.72 -10.64
C LEU A 69 -16.75 -10.31 -10.39
N VAL A 70 -17.55 -10.09 -11.43
CA VAL A 70 -18.98 -9.74 -11.31
C VAL A 70 -19.81 -10.89 -10.73
N SER A 71 -19.38 -12.14 -10.90
CA SER A 71 -20.09 -13.32 -10.40
C SER A 71 -19.54 -13.86 -9.07
N MET A 72 -18.41 -13.32 -8.57
CA MET A 72 -17.81 -13.78 -7.32
C MET A 72 -18.61 -13.28 -6.12
N THR A 73 -18.87 -14.19 -5.20
CA THR A 73 -19.41 -13.85 -3.87
C THR A 73 -18.31 -13.28 -2.98
N ASN A 74 -18.69 -12.66 -1.86
CA ASN A 74 -17.72 -12.24 -0.85
C ASN A 74 -16.86 -13.42 -0.34
N GLU A 75 -17.45 -14.60 -0.24
CA GLU A 75 -16.72 -15.80 0.18
C GLU A 75 -15.69 -16.24 -0.88
N ASP A 76 -16.00 -16.15 -2.17
CA ASP A 76 -15.05 -16.46 -3.26
C ASP A 76 -13.83 -15.52 -3.19
N LEU A 77 -14.06 -14.23 -2.93
CA LEU A 77 -12.98 -13.25 -2.75
C LEU A 77 -12.12 -13.57 -1.52
N VAL A 78 -12.72 -14.02 -0.44
CA VAL A 78 -11.97 -14.50 0.76
C VAL A 78 -11.12 -15.70 0.38
N TYR A 79 -11.63 -16.67 -0.39
CA TYR A 79 -10.86 -17.82 -0.84
C TYR A 79 -9.67 -17.43 -1.71
N GLU A 80 -9.77 -16.38 -2.56
CA GLU A 80 -8.61 -15.87 -3.31
C GLU A 80 -7.51 -15.36 -2.40
N VAL A 81 -7.84 -14.61 -1.33
CA VAL A 81 -6.86 -14.17 -0.34
C VAL A 81 -6.25 -15.36 0.41
N LEU A 82 -7.07 -16.35 0.78
CA LEU A 82 -6.60 -17.56 1.47
C LEU A 82 -5.61 -18.38 0.63
N ARG A 83 -5.70 -18.35 -0.70
CA ARG A 83 -4.73 -19.01 -1.60
C ARG A 83 -3.34 -18.37 -1.54
N GLU A 84 -3.22 -17.16 -1.03
CA GLU A 84 -1.94 -16.49 -0.80
C GLU A 84 -1.32 -16.81 0.57
N CYS A 85 -2.06 -17.50 1.46
CA CYS A 85 -1.56 -17.92 2.77
C CYS A 85 -0.96 -19.33 2.67
N TYR A 86 0.30 -19.47 3.04
CA TYR A 86 1.04 -20.73 2.91
C TYR A 86 1.37 -21.33 4.27
N ASP A 87 1.39 -22.64 4.33
CA ASP A 87 1.96 -23.35 5.47
C ASP A 87 3.50 -23.23 5.43
N PRO A 88 4.17 -22.85 6.52
CA PRO A 88 5.62 -22.69 6.53
C PRO A 88 6.40 -24.03 6.46
N GLU A 89 5.75 -25.14 6.74
CA GLU A 89 6.37 -26.48 6.75
C GLU A 89 6.06 -27.25 5.46
N ILE A 90 4.92 -27.00 4.84
CA ILE A 90 4.45 -27.67 3.62
C ILE A 90 4.29 -26.63 2.52
N PRO A 91 4.95 -26.77 1.35
CA PRO A 91 4.94 -25.77 0.28
C PRO A 91 3.60 -25.72 -0.48
N LEU A 92 2.49 -25.60 0.26
CA LEU A 92 1.14 -25.43 -0.25
C LEU A 92 0.41 -24.33 0.50
N ASN A 93 -0.53 -23.67 -0.18
CA ASN A 93 -1.44 -22.75 0.46
C ASN A 93 -2.48 -23.49 1.31
N VAL A 94 -3.07 -22.78 2.27
CA VAL A 94 -4.00 -23.35 3.24
C VAL A 94 -5.29 -23.92 2.63
N VAL A 95 -5.68 -23.43 1.44
CA VAL A 95 -6.85 -23.92 0.70
C VAL A 95 -6.53 -25.27 0.07
N ASP A 96 -5.40 -25.37 -0.65
CA ASP A 96 -4.97 -26.59 -1.30
C ASP A 96 -4.55 -27.68 -0.32
N LEU A 97 -4.05 -27.32 0.86
CA LEU A 97 -3.86 -28.23 1.99
C LEU A 97 -5.18 -28.74 2.58
N GLY A 98 -6.33 -28.12 2.28
CA GLY A 98 -7.62 -28.46 2.83
C GLY A 98 -7.73 -28.14 4.34
N LEU A 99 -7.01 -27.10 4.79
CA LEU A 99 -7.08 -26.63 6.18
C LEU A 99 -8.32 -25.78 6.44
N ILE A 100 -8.90 -25.16 5.41
CA ILE A 100 -10.08 -24.32 5.53
C ILE A 100 -11.33 -25.19 5.55
N TYR A 101 -12.10 -25.10 6.63
CA TYR A 101 -13.32 -25.89 6.82
C TYR A 101 -14.59 -25.10 6.57
N GLU A 102 -14.58 -23.82 6.91
CA GLU A 102 -15.73 -22.96 6.71
C GLU A 102 -15.25 -21.51 6.54
N VAL A 103 -15.88 -20.82 5.60
CA VAL A 103 -15.77 -19.38 5.41
C VAL A 103 -17.16 -18.78 5.45
N ARG A 104 -17.34 -17.73 6.22
CA ARG A 104 -18.56 -16.92 6.27
C ARG A 104 -18.14 -15.46 6.10
N ALA A 105 -18.53 -14.85 5.01
CA ALA A 105 -18.25 -13.45 4.73
C ALA A 105 -19.55 -12.63 4.80
N ALA A 106 -19.74 -11.92 5.90
CA ALA A 106 -20.80 -10.95 6.09
C ALA A 106 -20.30 -9.53 5.70
N THR A 107 -21.20 -8.55 5.70
CA THR A 107 -20.89 -7.16 5.36
C THR A 107 -19.90 -6.51 6.34
N ASP A 108 -19.92 -6.94 7.60
CA ASP A 108 -19.17 -6.32 8.71
C ASP A 108 -18.13 -7.25 9.36
N SER A 109 -18.05 -8.52 8.93
CA SER A 109 -17.12 -9.51 9.50
C SER A 109 -16.83 -10.65 8.54
N VAL A 110 -15.66 -11.26 8.72
CA VAL A 110 -15.29 -12.52 8.07
C VAL A 110 -14.92 -13.53 9.17
N ASP A 111 -15.65 -14.63 9.22
CA ASP A 111 -15.41 -15.72 10.15
C ASP A 111 -14.90 -16.95 9.40
N ILE A 112 -13.72 -17.44 9.79
CA ILE A 112 -13.07 -18.60 9.19
C ILE A 112 -12.87 -19.68 10.23
N LYS A 113 -13.24 -20.92 9.91
CA LYS A 113 -12.82 -22.11 10.66
C LYS A 113 -11.74 -22.83 9.88
N MET A 114 -10.59 -23.00 10.50
CA MET A 114 -9.48 -23.75 9.93
C MET A 114 -9.04 -24.86 10.87
N SER A 115 -8.43 -25.90 10.31
CA SER A 115 -7.75 -26.93 11.09
C SER A 115 -6.22 -26.80 10.90
N VAL A 116 -5.50 -27.68 11.52
CA VAL A 116 -4.05 -27.84 11.39
C VAL A 116 -3.73 -29.28 11.00
N THR A 117 -2.59 -29.49 10.37
CA THR A 117 -2.14 -30.84 9.91
C THR A 117 -1.89 -31.80 11.07
N SER A 118 -1.61 -31.27 12.25
CA SER A 118 -1.39 -32.02 13.50
C SER A 118 -1.82 -31.17 14.70
N PRO A 119 -2.41 -31.75 15.77
CA PRO A 119 -2.74 -31.02 17.00
C PRO A 119 -1.51 -30.39 17.69
N ALA A 120 -0.32 -30.90 17.42
CA ALA A 120 0.95 -30.37 17.94
C ALA A 120 1.64 -29.40 16.96
N CYS A 121 0.98 -28.99 15.87
CA CYS A 121 1.57 -28.09 14.88
C CYS A 121 1.81 -26.70 15.50
N PRO A 122 3.06 -26.25 15.64
CA PRO A 122 3.37 -24.94 16.21
C PRO A 122 2.98 -23.79 15.28
N SER A 123 2.86 -24.08 13.98
CA SER A 123 2.61 -23.08 12.94
C SER A 123 1.14 -22.66 12.84
N GLY A 124 0.20 -23.37 13.50
CA GLY A 124 -1.23 -23.09 13.39
C GLY A 124 -1.62 -21.66 13.77
N SER A 125 -1.05 -21.13 14.86
CA SER A 125 -1.28 -19.74 15.27
C SER A 125 -0.66 -18.72 14.31
N VAL A 126 0.50 -19.04 13.74
CA VAL A 126 1.19 -18.18 12.77
C VAL A 126 0.38 -18.07 11.48
N ILE A 127 -0.14 -19.20 10.98
CA ILE A 127 -1.01 -19.25 9.81
C ILE A 127 -2.30 -18.47 10.08
N ALA A 128 -2.92 -18.62 11.24
CA ALA A 128 -4.14 -17.90 11.60
C ALA A 128 -3.94 -16.39 11.65
N GLU A 129 -2.79 -15.92 12.15
CA GLU A 129 -2.47 -14.48 12.16
C GLU A 129 -2.15 -13.96 10.74
N ASP A 130 -1.41 -14.71 9.90
CA ASP A 130 -1.15 -14.36 8.51
C ASP A 130 -2.46 -14.20 7.72
N ILE A 131 -3.40 -15.12 7.90
CA ILE A 131 -4.74 -15.04 7.30
C ILE A 131 -5.46 -13.75 7.72
N LYS A 132 -5.46 -13.42 9.02
CA LYS A 132 -6.12 -12.19 9.51
C LYS A 132 -5.50 -10.94 8.91
N HIS A 133 -4.18 -10.86 8.87
CA HIS A 133 -3.46 -9.72 8.30
C HIS A 133 -3.79 -9.55 6.82
N LYS A 134 -3.67 -10.59 6.01
CA LYS A 134 -3.95 -10.52 4.58
C LYS A 134 -5.40 -10.17 4.25
N LEU A 135 -6.35 -10.68 5.04
CA LEU A 135 -7.76 -10.29 4.88
C LEU A 135 -8.00 -8.83 5.26
N ALA A 136 -7.38 -8.34 6.33
CA ALA A 136 -7.46 -6.93 6.71
C ALA A 136 -6.83 -6.02 5.65
N ASP A 137 -5.67 -6.38 5.11
CA ASP A 137 -4.98 -5.66 4.04
C ASP A 137 -5.79 -5.66 2.72
N ALA A 138 -6.53 -6.74 2.46
CA ALA A 138 -7.47 -6.83 1.34
C ALA A 138 -8.79 -6.06 1.57
N GLY A 139 -8.96 -5.42 2.73
CA GLY A 139 -10.10 -4.58 3.06
C GLY A 139 -11.30 -5.33 3.66
N PHE A 140 -11.15 -6.59 4.04
CA PHE A 140 -12.22 -7.33 4.73
C PHE A 140 -12.33 -6.90 6.19
N PRO A 141 -13.53 -6.57 6.67
CA PRO A 141 -13.72 -6.08 8.03
C PRO A 141 -13.64 -7.23 9.05
N ASN A 142 -13.05 -6.93 10.21
CA ASN A 142 -13.07 -7.78 11.42
C ASN A 142 -12.80 -9.27 11.17
N PRO A 143 -11.70 -9.67 10.50
CA PRO A 143 -11.42 -11.06 10.22
C PRO A 143 -11.17 -11.85 11.49
N LYS A 144 -11.89 -12.97 11.65
CA LYS A 144 -11.76 -13.89 12.78
C LYS A 144 -11.39 -15.26 12.25
N VAL A 145 -10.35 -15.86 12.83
CA VAL A 145 -9.91 -17.21 12.49
C VAL A 145 -9.97 -18.08 13.74
N GLN A 146 -10.74 -19.13 13.66
CA GLN A 146 -10.88 -20.13 14.71
C GLN A 146 -10.20 -21.43 14.27
N ILE A 147 -9.26 -21.90 15.06
CA ILE A 147 -8.66 -23.22 14.86
C ILE A 147 -9.56 -24.27 15.49
N VAL A 148 -9.97 -25.26 14.71
CA VAL A 148 -10.82 -26.36 15.12
C VAL A 148 -10.09 -27.70 14.94
N MET A 149 -10.27 -28.63 15.85
CA MET A 149 -9.63 -29.95 15.80
C MET A 149 -10.60 -31.04 15.36
N GLU A 150 -11.87 -30.74 15.27
CA GLU A 150 -12.93 -31.64 14.84
C GLU A 150 -13.64 -31.08 13.59
N PRO A 151 -13.79 -31.87 12.53
CA PRO A 151 -13.15 -33.16 12.31
C PRO A 151 -11.63 -33.03 12.16
N ALA A 152 -10.88 -34.06 12.59
CA ALA A 152 -9.42 -34.03 12.43
C ALA A 152 -9.02 -33.90 10.95
N TRP A 153 -7.98 -33.12 10.69
CA TRP A 153 -7.42 -33.03 9.34
C TRP A 153 -6.80 -34.36 8.90
N SER A 154 -6.88 -34.63 7.62
CA SER A 154 -6.25 -35.79 7.02
C SER A 154 -5.74 -35.47 5.61
N PRO A 155 -4.71 -36.20 5.09
CA PRO A 155 -4.14 -35.98 3.75
C PRO A 155 -5.15 -36.10 2.60
N GLN A 156 -6.28 -36.77 2.82
CA GLN A 156 -7.37 -36.88 1.85
C GLN A 156 -8.04 -35.53 1.54
N ARG A 157 -7.88 -34.55 2.43
CA ARG A 157 -8.41 -33.19 2.25
C ARG A 157 -7.57 -32.32 1.32
N ILE A 158 -6.34 -32.74 1.01
CA ILE A 158 -5.49 -32.05 0.04
C ILE A 158 -6.16 -32.04 -1.32
N SER A 159 -6.24 -30.86 -1.95
CA SER A 159 -6.83 -30.71 -3.29
C SER A 159 -6.06 -31.54 -4.34
N GLU A 160 -6.69 -31.79 -5.47
CA GLU A 160 -6.01 -32.44 -6.59
C GLU A 160 -4.79 -31.62 -7.06
N ALA A 161 -4.93 -30.30 -7.13
CA ALA A 161 -3.82 -29.39 -7.45
C ALA A 161 -2.70 -29.49 -6.42
N GLY A 162 -3.03 -29.52 -5.12
CA GLY A 162 -2.07 -29.69 -4.04
C GLY A 162 -1.34 -31.03 -4.11
N ARG A 163 -2.04 -32.13 -4.32
CA ARG A 163 -1.40 -33.45 -4.52
C ARG A 163 -0.44 -33.47 -5.70
N LYS A 164 -0.85 -32.89 -6.83
CA LYS A 164 0.02 -32.76 -8.01
C LYS A 164 1.28 -31.94 -7.71
N THR A 165 1.16 -30.87 -6.95
CA THR A 165 2.30 -30.03 -6.54
C THR A 165 3.27 -30.80 -5.62
N LEU A 166 2.74 -31.63 -4.71
CA LEU A 166 3.53 -32.45 -3.79
C LEU A 166 4.07 -33.75 -4.45
N GLY A 167 3.62 -34.10 -5.62
CA GLY A 167 4.02 -35.34 -6.32
C GLY A 167 3.45 -36.62 -5.72
N ILE A 168 2.27 -36.57 -5.07
CA ILE A 168 1.57 -37.67 -4.42
C ILE A 168 0.19 -37.95 -5.02
#